data_e8945d16c5eb5eef878242b45398e8ec
#
_entry.id   e8945d16c5eb5eef878242b45398e8ec
#
_cell.length_a   1.000
_cell.length_b   1.000
_cell.length_c   1.000
_cell.angle_alpha   90.00
_cell.angle_beta   90.00
_cell.angle_gamma   90.00
#
_symmetry.space_group_name_H-M   'P 1'
#
loop_
_entity.id
_entity.type
_entity.pdbx_description
1 polymer ?
#
loop_
_entity_poly.entity_id
_entity_poly.type
_entity_poly.pdbx_seq_one_letter_code
_entity_poly.pdbx_strand_id
1 'polypeptide(L)'
;MVPSTSTLNPESAAYKLRTAWVTGYLNNPVMFHGVLYAASANLDLINGELDNPVTAFHRAEAIRLVQETLSGLNSHDHLPLAVLAATWALAHVAVRNTLFSKTLLLASQTYSHDRDSLEKLPKHTSTRLDLHK
;
A
#
# COMPACT_ATOMS: atom_id res chain seq x y z
N MET A 1 -33.64 -6.43 -9.80
CA MET A 1 -33.10 -7.61 -9.11
C MET A 1 -32.01 -7.14 -8.16
N VAL A 2 -32.27 -7.14 -6.87
CA VAL A 2 -31.24 -6.86 -5.86
C VAL A 2 -30.35 -8.10 -5.79
N PRO A 3 -29.01 -8.01 -5.97
CA PRO A 3 -28.16 -9.16 -5.77
C PRO A 3 -28.31 -9.61 -4.31
N SER A 4 -28.75 -10.82 -4.11
CA SER A 4 -28.79 -11.42 -2.79
C SER A 4 -27.38 -11.35 -2.22
N THR A 5 -27.22 -10.64 -1.11
CA THR A 5 -26.04 -10.71 -0.28
C THR A 5 -25.83 -12.18 0.05
N SER A 6 -24.88 -12.81 -0.61
CA SER A 6 -24.50 -14.18 -0.28
C SER A 6 -23.99 -14.12 1.15
N THR A 7 -24.86 -14.48 2.08
CA THR A 7 -24.47 -14.74 3.46
C THR A 7 -23.42 -15.83 3.39
N LEU A 8 -22.17 -15.47 3.70
CA LEU A 8 -21.05 -16.41 3.68
C LEU A 8 -21.46 -17.60 4.54
N ASN A 9 -21.55 -18.77 3.90
CA ASN A 9 -21.89 -19.99 4.61
C ASN A 9 -20.94 -20.16 5.81
N PRO A 10 -21.46 -20.25 7.07
CA PRO A 10 -20.63 -20.39 8.26
C PRO A 10 -19.71 -21.61 8.23
N GLU A 11 -20.08 -22.64 7.48
CA GLU A 11 -19.29 -23.84 7.30
C GLU A 11 -18.15 -23.70 6.28
N SER A 12 -18.15 -22.63 5.49
CA SER A 12 -17.11 -22.44 4.49
C SER A 12 -15.74 -22.17 5.14
N ALA A 13 -14.68 -22.68 4.52
CA ALA A 13 -13.32 -22.44 4.96
C ALA A 13 -12.98 -20.93 4.98
N ALA A 14 -13.54 -20.17 4.04
CA ALA A 14 -13.37 -18.71 3.95
C ALA A 14 -14.00 -17.99 5.15
N TYR A 15 -15.17 -18.40 5.60
CA TYR A 15 -15.82 -17.84 6.78
C TYR A 15 -15.01 -18.13 8.06
N LYS A 16 -14.60 -19.40 8.24
CA LYS A 16 -13.81 -19.84 9.40
C LYS A 16 -12.47 -19.11 9.45
N LEU A 17 -11.79 -18.97 8.31
CA LEU A 17 -10.53 -18.23 8.21
C LEU A 17 -10.72 -16.75 8.56
N ARG A 18 -11.74 -16.10 7.98
CA ARG A 18 -12.04 -14.69 8.28
C ARG A 18 -12.33 -14.49 9.77
N THR A 19 -13.15 -15.33 10.38
CA THR A 19 -13.50 -15.23 11.80
C THR A 19 -12.28 -15.43 12.68
N ALA A 20 -11.44 -16.42 12.39
CA ALA A 20 -10.20 -16.66 13.13
C ALA A 20 -9.22 -15.48 12.99
N TRP A 21 -9.08 -14.91 11.80
CA TRP A 21 -8.24 -13.73 11.58
C TRP A 21 -8.76 -12.52 12.35
N VAL A 22 -10.05 -12.20 12.22
CA VAL A 22 -10.67 -11.06 12.91
C VAL A 22 -10.50 -11.19 14.43
N THR A 23 -10.78 -12.36 14.99
CA THR A 23 -10.56 -12.61 16.41
C THR A 23 -9.10 -12.52 16.81
N GLY A 24 -8.20 -13.03 15.96
CA GLY A 24 -6.76 -13.00 16.19
C GLY A 24 -6.21 -11.57 16.29
N TYR A 25 -6.49 -10.71 15.33
CA TYR A 25 -5.93 -9.35 15.35
C TYR A 25 -6.61 -8.45 16.38
N LEU A 26 -7.90 -8.63 16.69
CA LEU A 26 -8.58 -7.83 17.73
C LEU A 26 -8.04 -8.13 19.14
N ASN A 27 -7.59 -9.36 19.38
CA ASN A 27 -7.08 -9.80 20.69
C ASN A 27 -5.56 -9.71 20.82
N ASN A 28 -4.84 -9.38 19.76
CA ASN A 28 -3.39 -9.32 19.77
C ASN A 28 -2.89 -7.93 19.27
N PRO A 29 -2.29 -7.11 20.15
CA PRO A 29 -1.87 -5.77 19.80
C PRO A 29 -0.89 -5.72 18.62
N VAL A 30 0.02 -6.69 18.51
CA VAL A 30 1.00 -6.77 17.40
C VAL A 30 0.28 -6.93 16.06
N MET A 31 -0.65 -7.87 15.97
CA MET A 31 -1.46 -8.08 14.78
C MET A 31 -2.37 -6.89 14.50
N PHE A 32 -3.00 -6.34 15.53
CA PHE A 32 -3.90 -5.18 15.41
C PHE A 32 -3.22 -4.00 14.73
N HIS A 33 -2.08 -3.56 15.26
CA HIS A 33 -1.35 -2.45 14.68
C HIS A 33 -0.75 -2.78 13.31
N GLY A 34 -0.30 -3.99 13.07
CA GLY A 34 0.17 -4.45 11.75
C GLY A 34 -0.91 -4.38 10.67
N VAL A 35 -2.13 -4.83 10.99
CA VAL A 35 -3.27 -4.78 10.07
C VAL A 35 -3.72 -3.35 9.83
N LEU A 36 -3.83 -2.52 10.88
CA LEU A 36 -4.21 -1.12 10.74
C LEU A 36 -3.19 -0.33 9.93
N TYR A 37 -1.89 -0.59 10.11
CA TYR A 37 -0.85 -0.01 9.28
C TYR A 37 -1.04 -0.37 7.80
N ALA A 38 -1.23 -1.65 7.50
CA ALA A 38 -1.43 -2.09 6.12
C ALA A 38 -2.69 -1.48 5.48
N ALA A 39 -3.78 -1.41 6.23
CA ALA A 39 -5.04 -0.84 5.77
C ALA A 39 -4.95 0.67 5.53
N SER A 40 -4.40 1.43 6.49
CA SER A 40 -4.23 2.88 6.38
C SER A 40 -3.25 3.26 5.26
N ALA A 41 -2.12 2.57 5.15
CA ALA A 41 -1.18 2.78 4.06
C ALA A 41 -1.76 2.47 2.67
N ASN A 42 -2.71 1.53 2.59
CA ASN A 42 -3.43 1.27 1.35
C ASN A 42 -4.40 2.41 1.02
N LEU A 43 -5.09 2.94 2.01
CA LEU A 43 -5.99 4.08 1.85
C LEU A 43 -5.22 5.35 1.46
N ASP A 44 -4.09 5.63 2.10
CA ASP A 44 -3.20 6.74 1.76
C ASP A 44 -2.75 6.68 0.30
N LEU A 45 -2.38 5.49 -0.17
CA LEU A 45 -1.99 5.30 -1.57
C LEU A 45 -3.14 5.61 -2.54
N ILE A 46 -4.36 5.19 -2.23
CA ILE A 46 -5.54 5.47 -3.05
C ILE A 46 -5.85 6.97 -3.07
N ASN A 47 -5.68 7.65 -1.93
CA ASN A 47 -5.95 9.07 -1.79
C ASN A 47 -4.79 9.96 -2.25
N GLY A 48 -3.62 9.40 -2.57
CA GLY A 48 -2.42 10.15 -2.92
C GLY A 48 -1.77 10.86 -1.73
N GLU A 49 -2.05 10.41 -0.51
CA GLU A 49 -1.46 10.92 0.72
C GLU A 49 -0.15 10.18 1.02
N LEU A 50 0.93 10.93 1.24
CA LEU A 50 2.24 10.31 1.50
C LEU A 50 2.63 10.27 2.98
N ASP A 51 2.13 11.23 3.78
CA ASP A 51 2.55 11.45 5.16
C ASP A 51 1.35 11.53 6.12
N ASN A 52 0.53 10.49 6.16
CA ASN A 52 -0.59 10.42 7.09
C ASN A 52 -0.09 10.07 8.51
N PRO A 53 -0.34 10.92 9.51
CA PRO A 53 0.12 10.70 10.87
C PRO A 53 -0.49 9.45 11.52
N VAL A 54 -1.70 9.05 11.13
CA VAL A 54 -2.35 7.82 11.63
C VAL A 54 -1.60 6.59 11.13
N THR A 55 -1.24 6.58 9.86
CA THR A 55 -0.44 5.50 9.25
C THR A 55 0.94 5.41 9.89
N ALA A 56 1.60 6.56 10.09
CA ALA A 56 2.90 6.63 10.76
C ALA A 56 2.83 6.10 12.22
N PHE A 57 1.76 6.45 12.95
CA PHE A 57 1.53 5.96 14.30
C PHE A 57 1.40 4.43 14.33
N HIS A 58 0.55 3.84 13.50
CA HIS A 58 0.35 2.39 13.48
C HIS A 58 1.62 1.65 13.05
N ARG A 59 2.40 2.21 12.13
CA ARG A 59 3.71 1.67 11.74
C ARG A 59 4.67 1.64 12.91
N ALA A 60 4.84 2.76 13.62
CA ALA A 60 5.75 2.88 14.75
C ALA A 60 5.36 1.90 15.88
N GLU A 61 4.08 1.82 16.18
CA GLU A 61 3.57 0.94 17.23
C GLU A 61 3.70 -0.54 16.87
N ALA A 62 3.44 -0.92 15.62
CA ALA A 62 3.67 -2.29 15.15
C ALA A 62 5.15 -2.69 15.28
N ILE A 63 6.08 -1.81 14.88
CA ILE A 63 7.53 -2.06 15.01
C ILE A 63 7.92 -2.21 16.47
N ARG A 64 7.48 -1.31 17.35
CA ARG A 64 7.77 -1.34 18.78
C ARG A 64 7.31 -2.65 19.42
N LEU A 65 6.08 -3.05 19.16
CA LEU A 65 5.50 -4.28 19.71
C LEU A 65 6.18 -5.55 19.17
N VAL A 66 6.58 -5.57 17.90
CA VAL A 66 7.38 -6.67 17.33
C VAL A 66 8.72 -6.77 18.04
N GLN A 67 9.43 -5.66 18.21
CA GLN A 67 10.73 -5.63 18.91
C GLN A 67 10.60 -6.07 20.36
N GLU A 68 9.59 -5.61 21.07
CA GLU A 68 9.31 -5.96 22.45
C GLU A 68 9.04 -7.47 22.59
N THR A 69 8.21 -8.03 21.70
CA THR A 69 7.92 -9.46 21.68
C THR A 69 9.16 -10.29 21.37
N LEU A 70 9.97 -9.87 20.39
CA LEU A 70 11.21 -10.56 20.04
C LEU A 70 12.25 -10.53 21.17
N SER A 71 12.34 -9.40 21.89
CA SER A 71 13.26 -9.25 23.01
C SER A 71 12.91 -10.13 24.22
N GLY A 72 11.64 -10.51 24.35
CA GLY A 72 11.14 -11.40 25.39
C GLY A 72 11.25 -12.90 25.07
N LEU A 73 11.62 -13.26 23.81
CA LEU A 73 11.75 -14.66 23.39
C LEU A 73 13.10 -15.25 23.80
N ASN A 74 13.05 -16.47 24.32
CA ASN A 74 14.26 -17.28 24.51
C ASN A 74 14.62 -18.04 23.22
N SER A 75 15.85 -18.50 23.12
CA SER A 75 16.37 -19.22 21.93
C SER A 75 15.64 -20.52 21.58
N HIS A 76 14.81 -21.03 22.48
CA HIS A 76 14.01 -22.25 22.28
C HIS A 76 12.52 -21.97 22.05
N ASP A 77 12.11 -20.71 22.13
CA ASP A 77 10.71 -20.34 21.92
C ASP A 77 10.36 -20.29 20.43
N HIS A 78 9.16 -20.73 20.09
CA HIS A 78 8.65 -20.57 18.74
C HIS A 78 8.25 -19.12 18.48
N LEU A 79 8.57 -18.63 17.29
CA LEU A 79 8.18 -17.29 16.89
C LEU A 79 6.65 -17.18 16.83
N PRO A 80 6.02 -16.25 17.57
CA PRO A 80 4.57 -16.08 17.57
C PRO A 80 4.04 -15.73 16.18
N LEU A 81 2.93 -16.35 15.77
CA LEU A 81 2.27 -16.07 14.49
C LEU A 81 1.94 -14.59 14.31
N ALA A 82 1.60 -13.91 15.40
CA ALA A 82 1.33 -12.48 15.41
C ALA A 82 2.52 -11.64 14.94
N VAL A 83 3.73 -12.00 15.35
CA VAL A 83 4.98 -11.34 14.93
C VAL A 83 5.23 -11.57 13.45
N LEU A 84 5.05 -12.81 12.96
CA LEU A 84 5.18 -13.12 11.54
C LEU A 84 4.19 -12.33 10.69
N ALA A 85 2.93 -12.27 11.10
CA ALA A 85 1.88 -11.55 10.40
C ALA A 85 2.15 -10.02 10.35
N ALA A 86 2.56 -9.43 11.47
CA ALA A 86 2.90 -8.01 11.53
C ALA A 86 4.16 -7.67 10.71
N THR A 87 5.18 -8.51 10.78
CA THR A 87 6.42 -8.33 10.00
C THR A 87 6.13 -8.44 8.51
N TRP A 88 5.27 -9.40 8.10
CA TRP A 88 4.83 -9.52 6.72
C TRP A 88 4.07 -8.26 6.25
N ALA A 89 3.15 -7.73 7.07
CA ALA A 89 2.41 -6.51 6.75
C ALA A 89 3.34 -5.30 6.57
N LEU A 90 4.32 -5.13 7.48
CA LEU A 90 5.34 -4.08 7.42
C LEU A 90 6.19 -4.19 6.14
N ALA A 91 6.68 -5.38 5.84
CA ALA A 91 7.49 -5.64 4.65
C ALA A 91 6.70 -5.44 3.36
N HIS A 92 5.48 -5.93 3.30
CA HIS A 92 4.60 -5.79 2.13
C HIS A 92 4.33 -4.32 1.78
N VAL A 93 3.99 -3.50 2.77
CA VAL A 93 3.75 -2.07 2.57
C VAL A 93 5.02 -1.35 2.14
N ALA A 94 6.17 -1.67 2.75
CA ALA A 94 7.45 -1.08 2.40
C ALA A 94 7.84 -1.37 0.94
N VAL A 95 7.73 -2.61 0.51
CA VAL A 95 8.01 -3.02 -0.89
C VAL A 95 7.07 -2.33 -1.86
N ARG A 96 5.76 -2.34 -1.58
CA ARG A 96 4.76 -1.69 -2.42
C ARG A 96 5.02 -0.20 -2.59
N ASN A 97 5.29 0.52 -1.50
CA ASN A 97 5.56 1.96 -1.54
C ASN A 97 6.84 2.27 -2.33
N THR A 98 7.88 1.44 -2.20
CA THR A 98 9.12 1.58 -2.98
C THR A 98 8.87 1.37 -4.47
N LEU A 99 8.10 0.35 -4.85
CA LEU A 99 7.75 0.09 -6.25
C LEU A 99 6.91 1.23 -6.84
N PHE A 100 5.92 1.71 -6.09
CA PHE A 100 5.07 2.82 -6.52
C PHE A 100 5.88 4.10 -6.74
N SER A 101 6.77 4.47 -5.81
CA SER A 101 7.64 5.64 -5.93
C SER A 101 8.56 5.54 -7.15
N LYS A 102 9.14 4.36 -7.41
CA LYS A 102 9.97 4.13 -8.62
C LYS A 102 9.16 4.27 -9.91
N THR A 103 7.94 3.73 -9.94
CA THR A 103 7.06 3.83 -11.11
C THR A 103 6.68 5.27 -11.40
N LEU A 104 6.35 6.06 -10.38
CA LEU A 104 6.06 7.49 -10.53
C LEU A 104 7.28 8.26 -11.05
N LEU A 105 8.48 7.97 -10.53
CA LEU A 105 9.71 8.62 -10.98
C LEU A 105 9.99 8.32 -12.45
N LEU A 106 9.86 7.06 -12.86
CA LEU A 106 10.03 6.66 -14.27
C LEU A 106 8.99 7.33 -15.18
N ALA A 107 7.71 7.36 -14.76
CA ALA A 107 6.67 8.03 -15.52
C ALA A 107 6.92 9.53 -15.68
N SER A 108 7.40 10.21 -14.63
CA SER A 108 7.75 11.64 -14.70
C SER A 108 8.93 11.92 -15.63
N GLN A 109 9.94 11.04 -15.64
CA GLN A 109 11.09 11.14 -16.53
C GLN A 109 10.69 10.96 -18.01
N THR A 110 9.82 9.97 -18.28
CA THR A 110 9.30 9.74 -19.65
C THR A 110 8.50 10.93 -20.14
N TYR A 111 7.64 11.50 -19.30
CA TYR A 111 6.85 12.68 -19.64
C TYR A 111 7.71 13.91 -19.92
N SER A 112 8.75 14.16 -19.13
CA SER A 112 9.66 15.30 -19.35
C SER A 112 10.44 15.15 -20.66
N HIS A 113 10.90 13.94 -20.98
CA HIS A 113 11.61 13.66 -22.23
C HIS A 113 10.74 13.86 -23.47
N ASP A 114 9.49 13.44 -23.41
CA ASP A 114 8.52 13.60 -24.50
C ASP A 114 8.17 15.06 -24.75
N ARG A 115 8.03 15.85 -23.68
CA ARG A 115 7.81 17.29 -23.75
C ARG A 115 8.98 18.02 -24.42
N ASP A 116 10.22 17.71 -24.04
CA ASP A 116 11.41 18.31 -24.64
C ASP A 116 11.55 17.96 -26.13
N SER A 117 11.10 16.77 -26.52
CA SER A 117 11.08 16.34 -27.91
C SER A 117 10.06 17.12 -28.75
N LEU A 118 8.89 17.39 -28.17
CA LEU A 118 7.82 18.17 -28.82
C LEU A 118 8.21 19.64 -28.98
N GLU A 119 8.96 20.23 -28.04
CA GLU A 119 9.39 21.63 -28.08
C GLU A 119 10.49 21.85 -29.15
N LYS A 120 11.22 20.81 -29.53
CA LYS A 120 12.24 20.82 -30.57
C LYS A 120 11.69 20.66 -32.00
N LEU A 121 10.38 20.36 -32.15
CA LEU A 121 9.75 20.31 -33.46
C LEU A 121 9.79 21.71 -34.13
N PRO A 122 10.24 21.83 -35.38
CA PRO A 122 10.27 23.09 -36.07
C PRO A 122 8.85 23.65 -36.17
N LYS A 123 8.66 24.83 -35.60
CA LYS A 123 7.38 25.55 -35.77
C LYS A 123 7.23 25.79 -37.28
N HIS A 124 6.29 25.08 -37.87
CA HIS A 124 5.93 25.28 -39.27
C HIS A 124 5.63 26.75 -39.46
N THR A 125 6.50 27.41 -40.18
CA THR A 125 6.27 28.77 -40.70
C THR A 125 5.02 28.73 -41.53
N SER A 126 3.97 29.36 -41.03
CA SER A 126 2.74 29.62 -41.76
C SER A 126 3.10 30.44 -43.00
N THR A 127 3.21 29.76 -44.12
CA THR A 127 3.35 30.43 -45.42
C THR A 127 2.01 31.12 -45.67
N ARG A 128 2.00 32.42 -45.43
CA ARG A 128 0.88 33.29 -45.78
C ARG A 128 0.80 33.30 -47.31
N LEU A 129 -0.21 32.60 -47.82
CA LEU A 129 -0.60 32.72 -49.22
C LEU A 129 -1.23 34.10 -49.40
N ASP A 130 -0.42 35.07 -49.89
CA ASP A 130 -0.92 36.33 -50.40
C ASP A 130 -1.62 36.04 -51.71
N LEU A 131 -2.96 35.88 -51.68
CA LEU A 131 -3.82 35.96 -52.85
C LEU A 131 -4.08 37.42 -53.19
N HIS A 132 -3.19 38.00 -53.99
CA HIS A 132 -3.50 39.18 -54.77
C HIS A 132 -4.10 38.74 -56.11
N LYS A 133 -5.35 38.91 -56.27
CA LYS A 133 -6.12 39.57 -57.38
C LYS A 133 -7.58 39.26 -57.28
#